data_9ab8f5fcad6ae214bd80ae3215e62b82
#
_entry.id   9ab8f5fcad6ae214bd80ae3215e62b82
#
_cell.length_a   1.000
_cell.length_b   1.000
_cell.length_c   1.000
_cell.angle_alpha   90.00
_cell.angle_beta   90.00
_cell.angle_gamma   90.00
#
_symmetry.space_group_name_H-M   'P 1'
#
loop_
_entity.id
_entity.type
_entity.pdbx_description
1 polymer ?
#
loop_
_entity_poly.entity_id
_entity_poly.type
_entity_poly.pdbx_seq_one_letter_code
_entity_poly.pdbx_strand_id
1 'polypeptide(L)'
;VPVGLSRYRKGLYPLESFDKEDARYLISQVERWQKIMVKKHGIHFVHASDEWYILAGYELPEEGRYDGYLQLENGVGMMRLLETEVKERLEQLEGDDREVNATVATGRLAAPYIGKMIKLVQKKFPNVQAEVYAVKNNFFGEKITVSGLITGQDLREQLKDRELGERLLIPCN
;
A
#
# COMPACT_ATOMS: atom_id res chain seq x y z
N VAL A 1 5.98 10.97 5.20
CA VAL A 1 6.11 10.13 3.98
C VAL A 1 7.58 10.11 3.57
N PRO A 2 8.19 8.95 3.29
CA PRO A 2 9.55 8.92 2.78
C PRO A 2 9.62 9.50 1.36
N VAL A 3 10.74 10.14 1.04
CA VAL A 3 10.94 10.77 -0.27
C VAL A 3 11.36 9.71 -1.28
N GLY A 4 10.54 9.49 -2.32
CA GLY A 4 10.90 8.66 -3.45
C GLY A 4 11.96 9.34 -4.34
N LEU A 5 13.01 8.62 -4.69
CA LEU A 5 14.08 9.13 -5.54
C LEU A 5 13.92 8.64 -6.98
N SER A 6 13.46 9.53 -7.85
CA SER A 6 13.36 9.22 -9.27
C SER A 6 14.75 9.19 -9.94
N ARG A 7 14.83 8.51 -11.08
CA ARG A 7 16.04 8.49 -11.93
C ARG A 7 16.35 9.84 -12.61
N TYR A 8 15.39 10.76 -12.61
CA TYR A 8 15.52 12.08 -13.25
C TYR A 8 16.15 13.12 -12.33
N ARG A 9 17.29 12.78 -11.71
CA ARG A 9 17.97 13.64 -10.73
C ARG A 9 19.34 14.14 -11.21
N LYS A 10 19.65 14.05 -12.50
CA LYS A 10 20.93 14.51 -13.03
C LYS A 10 21.12 16.01 -12.76
N GLY A 11 22.22 16.37 -12.14
CA GLY A 11 22.55 17.76 -11.78
C GLY A 11 21.91 18.27 -10.46
N LEU A 12 21.10 17.44 -9.78
CA LEU A 12 20.58 17.76 -8.46
C LEU A 12 21.51 17.23 -7.37
N TYR A 13 21.37 17.79 -6.15
CA TYR A 13 22.10 17.30 -4.97
C TYR A 13 21.85 15.79 -4.79
N PRO A 14 22.91 15.00 -4.57
CA PRO A 14 22.75 13.58 -4.35
C PRO A 14 22.01 13.31 -3.04
N LEU A 15 20.98 12.48 -3.11
CA LEU A 15 20.20 12.02 -1.96
C LEU A 15 20.28 10.51 -1.89
N GLU A 16 20.28 9.99 -0.67
CA GLU A 16 20.16 8.58 -0.38
C GLU A 16 18.70 8.23 -0.04
N SER A 17 18.25 7.05 -0.43
CA SER A 17 16.95 6.55 -0.03
C SER A 17 17.00 6.11 1.43
N PHE A 18 15.91 6.31 2.15
CA PHE A 18 15.76 5.73 3.47
C PHE A 18 15.80 4.20 3.41
N ASP A 19 16.42 3.60 4.40
CA ASP A 19 16.47 2.16 4.58
C ASP A 19 15.56 1.69 5.73
N LYS A 20 15.67 0.40 6.05
CA LYS A 20 14.87 -0.24 7.09
C LYS A 20 15.16 0.32 8.49
N GLU A 21 16.42 0.62 8.79
CA GLU A 21 16.82 1.12 10.10
C GLU A 21 16.41 2.58 10.27
N ASP A 22 16.52 3.39 9.22
CA ASP A 22 15.99 4.75 9.19
C ASP A 22 14.50 4.77 9.48
N ALA A 23 13.74 3.86 8.85
CA ALA A 23 12.30 3.76 9.04
C ALA A 23 11.95 3.37 10.49
N ARG A 24 12.67 2.43 11.09
CA ARG A 24 12.49 2.03 12.48
C ARG A 24 12.78 3.16 13.44
N TYR A 25 13.86 3.89 13.19
CA TYR A 25 14.22 5.04 14.00
C TYR A 25 13.15 6.14 13.94
N LEU A 26 12.67 6.48 12.73
CA LEU A 26 11.59 7.45 12.53
C LEU A 26 10.31 7.02 13.27
N ILE A 27 9.89 5.76 13.12
CA ILE A 27 8.69 5.25 13.79
C ILE A 27 8.85 5.37 15.32
N SER A 28 10.00 5.04 15.86
CA SER A 28 10.26 5.17 17.30
C SER A 28 10.09 6.60 17.81
N GLN A 29 10.50 7.60 17.02
CA GLN A 29 10.31 9.02 17.34
C GLN A 29 8.83 9.41 17.27
N VAL A 30 8.14 9.00 16.20
CA VAL A 30 6.70 9.27 16.03
C VAL A 30 5.92 8.68 17.21
N GLU A 31 6.16 7.43 17.56
CA GLU A 31 5.47 6.76 18.69
C GLU A 31 5.75 7.41 20.04
N ARG A 32 6.97 7.91 20.25
CA ARG A 32 7.28 8.68 21.46
C ARG A 32 6.45 9.95 21.55
N TRP A 33 6.32 10.68 20.44
CA TRP A 33 5.49 11.88 20.38
C TRP A 33 4.02 11.57 20.51
N GLN A 34 3.53 10.51 19.88
CA GLN A 34 2.15 10.06 20.01
C GLN A 34 1.79 9.80 21.49
N LYS A 35 2.63 9.08 22.24
CA LYS A 35 2.41 8.85 23.68
C LYS A 35 2.26 10.15 24.48
N ILE A 36 3.06 11.17 24.16
CA ILE A 36 2.98 12.48 24.81
C ILE A 36 1.68 13.20 24.42
N MET A 37 1.35 13.19 23.13
CA MET A 37 0.18 13.89 22.60
C MET A 37 -1.15 13.26 23.06
N VAL A 38 -1.24 11.95 23.05
CA VAL A 38 -2.41 11.23 23.60
C VAL A 38 -2.62 11.57 25.06
N LYS A 39 -1.56 11.58 25.88
CA LYS A 39 -1.66 11.96 27.30
C LYS A 39 -2.11 13.41 27.50
N LYS A 40 -1.68 14.32 26.62
CA LYS A 40 -1.92 15.77 26.79
C LYS A 40 -3.21 16.24 26.13
N HIS A 41 -3.58 15.64 24.98
CA HIS A 41 -4.64 16.12 24.10
C HIS A 41 -5.67 15.06 23.72
N GLY A 42 -5.44 13.80 24.07
CA GLY A 42 -6.36 12.70 23.71
C GLY A 42 -6.27 12.24 22.25
N ILE A 43 -5.31 12.75 21.47
CA ILE A 43 -5.09 12.41 20.06
C ILE A 43 -3.61 12.10 19.80
N HIS A 44 -3.32 11.31 18.76
CA HIS A 44 -1.94 10.96 18.40
C HIS A 44 -1.17 12.13 17.78
N PHE A 45 -1.86 13.01 17.06
CA PHE A 45 -1.38 14.26 16.48
C PHE A 45 -0.36 14.11 15.35
N VAL A 46 0.65 13.27 15.50
CA VAL A 46 1.71 13.03 14.51
C VAL A 46 1.62 11.58 14.02
N HIS A 47 1.70 11.39 12.70
CA HIS A 47 1.58 10.07 12.08
C HIS A 47 2.70 9.82 11.07
N ALA A 48 3.17 8.58 11.01
CA ALA A 48 3.98 8.09 9.92
C ALA A 48 3.06 7.48 8.84
N SER A 49 3.40 7.65 7.57
CA SER A 49 2.68 6.97 6.49
C SER A 49 2.89 5.45 6.53
N ASP A 50 1.98 4.71 5.93
CA ASP A 50 2.04 3.25 5.86
C ASP A 50 3.35 2.76 5.25
N GLU A 51 3.91 3.52 4.30
CA GLU A 51 5.19 3.23 3.66
C GLU A 51 6.34 3.09 4.66
N TRP A 52 6.35 3.90 5.73
CA TRP A 52 7.37 3.78 6.79
C TRP A 52 7.27 2.46 7.53
N TYR A 53 6.05 2.02 7.87
CA TYR A 53 5.84 0.74 8.56
C TYR A 53 6.23 -0.44 7.67
N ILE A 54 5.87 -0.37 6.39
CA ILE A 54 6.23 -1.40 5.40
C ILE A 54 7.75 -1.47 5.24
N LEU A 55 8.43 -0.33 5.09
CA LEU A 55 9.87 -0.25 4.96
C LEU A 55 10.59 -0.78 6.21
N ALA A 56 10.08 -0.46 7.40
CA ALA A 56 10.57 -0.97 8.68
C ALA A 56 10.40 -2.49 8.85
N GLY A 57 9.50 -3.09 8.06
CA GLY A 57 9.07 -4.48 8.23
C GLY A 57 8.18 -4.67 9.46
N TYR A 58 7.41 -3.64 9.82
CA TYR A 58 6.45 -3.67 10.92
C TYR A 58 5.03 -3.91 10.39
N GLU A 59 4.18 -4.45 11.24
CA GLU A 59 2.74 -4.44 10.98
C GLU A 59 2.20 -3.01 11.06
N LEU A 60 1.14 -2.75 10.27
CA LEU A 60 0.48 -1.44 10.32
C LEU A 60 -0.20 -1.23 11.68
N PRO A 61 -0.21 -0.01 12.19
CA PRO A 61 -0.93 0.32 13.43
C PRO A 61 -2.40 -0.09 13.37
N GLU A 62 -2.99 -0.35 14.52
CA GLU A 62 -4.43 -0.58 14.64
C GLU A 62 -5.21 0.69 14.31
N GLU A 63 -6.45 0.50 13.87
CA GLU A 63 -7.34 1.56 13.39
C GLU A 63 -7.44 2.76 14.33
N GLY A 64 -7.61 2.51 15.62
CA GLY A 64 -7.73 3.56 16.64
C GLY A 64 -6.52 4.50 16.76
N ARG A 65 -5.37 4.15 16.13
CA ARG A 65 -4.17 4.99 16.16
C ARG A 65 -4.14 6.06 15.07
N TYR A 66 -5.12 6.06 14.16
CA TYR A 66 -5.15 7.01 13.03
C TYR A 66 -6.06 8.22 13.27
N ASP A 67 -6.68 8.33 14.47
CA ASP A 67 -7.54 9.47 14.85
C ASP A 67 -8.64 9.79 13.82
N GLY A 68 -9.24 8.77 13.21
CA GLY A 68 -10.27 8.91 12.18
C GLY A 68 -9.72 9.16 10.76
N TYR A 69 -8.47 8.78 10.49
CA TYR A 69 -7.87 8.79 9.15
C TYR A 69 -7.78 10.18 8.48
N LEU A 70 -7.40 11.19 9.26
CA LEU A 70 -7.35 12.59 8.81
C LEU A 70 -6.32 12.87 7.69
N GLN A 71 -5.42 11.93 7.38
CA GLN A 71 -4.33 12.12 6.43
C GLN A 71 -4.21 10.98 5.40
N LEU A 72 -5.34 10.42 4.96
CA LEU A 72 -5.37 9.34 3.96
C LEU A 72 -4.63 9.71 2.68
N GLU A 73 -4.82 10.93 2.18
CA GLU A 73 -4.17 11.44 0.96
C GLU A 73 -2.63 11.45 1.06
N ASN A 74 -2.10 11.49 2.28
CA ASN A 74 -0.67 11.38 2.55
C ASN A 74 -0.22 9.92 2.77
N GLY A 75 -1.08 8.94 2.49
CA GLY A 75 -0.79 7.52 2.70
C GLY A 75 -0.70 7.11 4.17
N VAL A 76 -1.40 7.82 5.06
CA VAL A 76 -1.46 7.52 6.49
C VAL A 76 -2.73 6.72 6.78
N GLY A 77 -2.56 5.43 7.04
CA GLY A 77 -3.66 4.51 7.38
C GLY A 77 -4.48 4.03 6.18
N MET A 78 -4.09 4.35 4.95
CA MET A 78 -4.81 3.94 3.74
C MET A 78 -4.90 2.41 3.62
N MET A 79 -3.80 1.71 3.88
CA MET A 79 -3.76 0.25 3.81
C MET A 79 -4.52 -0.40 4.97
N ARG A 80 -4.49 0.20 6.17
CA ARG A 80 -5.29 -0.29 7.30
C ARG A 80 -6.77 -0.12 7.04
N LEU A 81 -7.20 1.04 6.56
CA LEU A 81 -8.60 1.30 6.21
C LEU A 81 -9.09 0.31 5.15
N LEU A 82 -8.33 0.11 4.07
CA LEU A 82 -8.67 -0.85 3.05
C LEU A 82 -8.81 -2.28 3.61
N GLU A 83 -7.93 -2.70 4.52
CA GLU A 83 -8.02 -4.01 5.18
C GLU A 83 -9.29 -4.13 6.01
N THR A 84 -9.64 -3.10 6.77
CA THR A 84 -10.87 -3.05 7.59
C THR A 84 -12.11 -3.14 6.68
N GLU A 85 -12.19 -2.30 5.65
CA GLU A 85 -13.31 -2.29 4.71
C GLU A 85 -13.49 -3.62 3.96
N VAL A 86 -12.38 -4.24 3.55
CA VAL A 86 -12.44 -5.57 2.91
C VAL A 86 -13.01 -6.61 3.88
N LYS A 87 -12.56 -6.63 5.14
CA LYS A 87 -13.07 -7.58 6.15
C LYS A 87 -14.55 -7.37 6.41
N GLU A 88 -14.97 -6.13 6.65
CA GLU A 88 -16.38 -5.78 6.90
C GLU A 88 -17.27 -6.15 5.68
N ARG A 89 -16.79 -5.87 4.47
CA ARG A 89 -17.53 -6.23 3.25
C ARG A 89 -17.61 -7.74 3.09
N LEU A 90 -16.55 -8.46 3.36
CA LEU A 90 -16.58 -9.92 3.33
C LEU A 90 -17.60 -10.51 4.30
N GLU A 91 -17.83 -9.91 5.46
CA GLU A 91 -18.86 -10.37 6.40
C GLU A 91 -20.27 -10.19 5.85
N GLN A 92 -20.52 -9.11 5.11
CA GLN A 92 -21.84 -8.71 4.60
C GLN A 92 -22.20 -9.37 3.25
N LEU A 93 -21.21 -9.72 2.44
CA LEU A 93 -21.44 -10.23 1.09
C LEU A 93 -21.83 -11.70 1.13
N GLU A 94 -22.91 -12.02 0.44
CA GLU A 94 -23.23 -13.39 0.03
C GLU A 94 -22.57 -13.67 -1.33
N GLY A 95 -22.02 -14.85 -1.49
CA GLY A 95 -21.43 -15.29 -2.74
C GLY A 95 -22.48 -15.81 -3.71
N ASP A 96 -22.06 -15.97 -4.96
CA ASP A 96 -22.81 -16.68 -6.00
C ASP A 96 -21.87 -17.68 -6.70
N ASP A 97 -22.40 -18.48 -7.62
CA ASP A 97 -21.65 -19.55 -8.31
C ASP A 97 -20.85 -19.04 -9.53
N ARG A 98 -20.81 -17.72 -9.77
CA ARG A 98 -20.07 -17.16 -10.91
C ARG A 98 -18.57 -17.27 -10.66
N GLU A 99 -17.89 -17.88 -11.60
CA GLU A 99 -16.43 -17.85 -11.60
C GLU A 99 -15.93 -16.44 -11.95
N VAL A 100 -14.94 -15.98 -11.24
CA VAL A 100 -14.27 -14.69 -11.47
C VAL A 100 -12.79 -14.93 -11.62
N ASN A 101 -12.24 -14.51 -12.76
CA ASN A 101 -10.81 -14.56 -13.00
C ASN A 101 -10.27 -13.14 -13.21
N ALA A 102 -9.34 -12.70 -12.34
CA ALA A 102 -8.87 -11.33 -12.34
C ALA A 102 -7.38 -11.21 -12.01
N THR A 103 -6.77 -10.15 -12.54
CA THR A 103 -5.43 -9.72 -12.13
C THR A 103 -5.53 -8.35 -11.47
N VAL A 104 -4.84 -8.17 -10.33
CA VAL A 104 -4.68 -6.87 -9.67
C VAL A 104 -3.26 -6.40 -9.90
N ALA A 105 -3.07 -5.39 -10.74
CA ALA A 105 -1.76 -4.76 -10.94
C ALA A 105 -1.59 -3.59 -9.98
N THR A 106 -0.49 -3.59 -9.20
CA THR A 106 -0.25 -2.55 -8.19
C THR A 106 1.25 -2.30 -8.00
N GLY A 107 1.62 -1.28 -7.23
CA GLY A 107 3.01 -0.99 -6.92
C GLY A 107 3.66 -2.07 -6.04
N ARG A 108 4.98 -2.18 -6.16
CA ARG A 108 5.76 -3.20 -5.44
C ARG A 108 5.56 -3.14 -3.91
N LEU A 109 5.38 -1.94 -3.37
CA LEU A 109 5.19 -1.74 -1.94
C LEU A 109 3.84 -2.30 -1.46
N ALA A 110 2.76 -2.03 -2.19
CA ALA A 110 1.41 -2.45 -1.84
C ALA A 110 1.12 -3.93 -2.17
N ALA A 111 1.81 -4.50 -3.15
CA ALA A 111 1.52 -5.84 -3.66
C ALA A 111 1.42 -6.94 -2.57
N PRO A 112 2.31 -7.04 -1.56
CA PRO A 112 2.18 -8.04 -0.51
C PRO A 112 0.91 -7.88 0.34
N TYR A 113 0.46 -6.63 0.57
CA TYR A 113 -0.75 -6.32 1.34
C TYR A 113 -2.01 -6.64 0.53
N ILE A 114 -2.06 -6.21 -0.72
CA ILE A 114 -3.15 -6.57 -1.65
C ILE A 114 -3.25 -8.11 -1.77
N GLY A 115 -2.11 -8.81 -1.85
CA GLY A 115 -2.08 -10.26 -1.88
C GLY A 115 -2.68 -10.92 -0.63
N LYS A 116 -2.46 -10.36 0.56
CA LYS A 116 -3.12 -10.83 1.80
C LYS A 116 -4.65 -10.66 1.70
N MET A 117 -5.13 -9.53 1.20
CA MET A 117 -6.56 -9.26 1.04
C MET A 117 -7.21 -10.17 0.00
N ILE A 118 -6.57 -10.38 -1.14
CA ILE A 118 -7.04 -11.35 -2.16
C ILE A 118 -7.18 -12.75 -1.55
N LYS A 119 -6.23 -13.19 -0.74
CA LYS A 119 -6.34 -14.50 -0.04
C LYS A 119 -7.53 -14.57 0.91
N LEU A 120 -7.89 -13.47 1.59
CA LEU A 120 -9.10 -13.43 2.42
C LEU A 120 -10.36 -13.57 1.56
N VAL A 121 -10.41 -12.87 0.43
CA VAL A 121 -11.52 -13.00 -0.54
C VAL A 121 -11.63 -14.43 -1.04
N GLN A 122 -10.54 -15.03 -1.51
CA GLN A 122 -10.52 -16.40 -2.03
C GLN A 122 -10.89 -17.46 -0.98
N LYS A 123 -10.52 -17.22 0.29
CA LYS A 123 -10.91 -18.10 1.38
C LYS A 123 -12.43 -18.15 1.58
N LYS A 124 -13.12 -17.00 1.40
CA LYS A 124 -14.57 -16.92 1.51
C LYS A 124 -15.28 -17.33 0.23
N PHE A 125 -14.72 -16.95 -0.92
CA PHE A 125 -15.27 -17.18 -2.25
C PHE A 125 -14.27 -17.97 -3.11
N PRO A 126 -14.26 -19.33 -3.04
CA PRO A 126 -13.30 -20.15 -3.76
C PRO A 126 -13.42 -20.08 -5.28
N ASN A 127 -14.57 -19.62 -5.79
CA ASN A 127 -14.81 -19.34 -7.21
C ASN A 127 -14.15 -18.06 -7.73
N VAL A 128 -13.51 -17.27 -6.85
CA VAL A 128 -12.74 -16.10 -7.22
C VAL A 128 -11.28 -16.49 -7.40
N GLN A 129 -10.80 -16.48 -8.64
CA GLN A 129 -9.40 -16.64 -9.00
C GLN A 129 -8.80 -15.26 -9.25
N ALA A 130 -7.93 -14.79 -8.36
CA ALA A 130 -7.31 -13.49 -8.51
C ALA A 130 -5.82 -13.55 -8.16
N GLU A 131 -5.00 -12.91 -8.99
CA GLU A 131 -3.56 -12.80 -8.79
C GLU A 131 -3.15 -11.34 -8.63
N VAL A 132 -2.08 -11.10 -7.88
CA VAL A 132 -1.51 -9.77 -7.71
C VAL A 132 -0.21 -9.67 -8.46
N TYR A 133 -0.13 -8.70 -9.36
CA TYR A 133 1.07 -8.38 -10.11
C TYR A 133 1.73 -7.10 -9.57
N ALA A 134 2.94 -7.24 -9.05
CA ALA A 134 3.75 -6.13 -8.56
C ALA A 134 4.48 -5.43 -9.72
N VAL A 135 3.94 -4.31 -10.18
CA VAL A 135 4.49 -3.53 -11.29
C VAL A 135 5.74 -2.79 -10.85
N LYS A 136 6.81 -2.94 -11.64
CA LYS A 136 8.06 -2.21 -11.47
C LYS A 136 7.96 -0.86 -12.15
N ASN A 137 8.29 0.20 -11.45
CA ASN A 137 8.32 1.53 -12.05
C ASN A 137 9.64 1.74 -12.83
N ASN A 138 9.60 1.46 -14.14
CA ASN A 138 10.74 1.69 -15.02
C ASN A 138 10.82 3.15 -15.48
N PHE A 139 9.69 3.84 -15.55
CA PHE A 139 9.62 5.21 -16.02
C PHE A 139 10.29 6.18 -15.04
N PHE A 140 9.86 6.22 -13.80
CA PHE A 140 10.47 7.09 -12.79
C PHE A 140 11.70 6.47 -12.11
N GLY A 141 11.85 5.16 -12.14
CA GLY A 141 12.94 4.40 -11.53
C GLY A 141 12.47 3.46 -10.44
N GLU A 142 13.23 2.39 -10.22
CA GLU A 142 12.86 1.28 -9.33
C GLU A 142 12.72 1.65 -7.85
N LYS A 143 13.30 2.78 -7.44
CA LYS A 143 13.14 3.31 -6.08
C LYS A 143 11.78 3.96 -5.85
N ILE A 144 10.98 4.14 -6.90
CA ILE A 144 9.59 4.58 -6.82
C ILE A 144 8.72 3.32 -6.77
N THR A 145 8.15 3.03 -5.61
CA THR A 145 7.46 1.77 -5.32
C THR A 145 5.96 1.91 -5.10
N VAL A 146 5.48 3.16 -5.03
CA VAL A 146 4.08 3.50 -4.78
C VAL A 146 3.21 3.25 -6.01
N SER A 147 1.97 2.82 -5.79
CA SER A 147 1.02 2.47 -6.87
C SER A 147 0.60 3.68 -7.70
N GLY A 148 0.40 4.85 -7.09
CA GLY A 148 -0.07 6.06 -7.77
C GLY A 148 0.91 6.67 -8.77
N LEU A 149 2.14 6.22 -8.83
CA LEU A 149 3.15 6.67 -9.83
C LEU A 149 3.45 5.63 -10.91
N ILE A 150 2.69 4.54 -10.98
CA ILE A 150 2.79 3.57 -12.07
C ILE A 150 2.27 4.22 -13.36
N THR A 151 3.07 4.14 -14.42
CA THR A 151 2.67 4.68 -15.71
C THR A 151 1.95 3.64 -16.57
N GLY A 152 1.08 4.10 -17.48
CA GLY A 152 0.44 3.23 -18.47
C GLY A 152 1.46 2.49 -19.37
N GLN A 153 2.63 3.09 -19.57
CA GLN A 153 3.72 2.44 -20.29
C GLN A 153 4.28 1.26 -19.51
N ASP A 154 4.54 1.43 -18.20
CA ASP A 154 5.04 0.36 -17.33
C ASP A 154 4.02 -0.80 -17.24
N LEU A 155 2.73 -0.47 -17.12
CA LEU A 155 1.65 -1.47 -17.12
C LEU A 155 1.65 -2.25 -18.44
N ARG A 156 1.58 -1.56 -19.58
CA ARG A 156 1.53 -2.20 -20.90
C ARG A 156 2.72 -3.11 -21.16
N GLU A 157 3.94 -2.64 -20.88
CA GLU A 157 5.16 -3.40 -21.15
C GLU A 157 5.27 -4.67 -20.30
N GLN A 158 4.81 -4.61 -19.05
CA GLN A 158 4.95 -5.72 -18.11
C GLN A 158 3.78 -6.71 -18.13
N LEU A 159 2.62 -6.30 -18.68
CA LEU A 159 1.41 -7.12 -18.68
C LEU A 159 1.04 -7.68 -20.08
N LYS A 160 1.60 -7.15 -21.17
CA LYS A 160 1.20 -7.47 -22.56
C LYS A 160 1.23 -8.97 -22.91
N ASP A 161 2.15 -9.73 -22.32
CA ASP A 161 2.37 -11.15 -22.63
C ASP A 161 1.86 -12.07 -21.50
N ARG A 162 0.94 -11.56 -20.64
CA ARG A 162 0.38 -12.29 -19.51
C ARG A 162 -1.09 -12.63 -19.70
N GLU A 163 -1.49 -13.75 -19.18
CA GLU A 163 -2.90 -14.08 -19.00
C GLU A 163 -3.44 -13.28 -17.81
N LEU A 164 -4.30 -12.30 -18.08
CA LEU A 164 -4.80 -11.37 -17.06
C LEU A 164 -6.18 -11.76 -16.52
N GLY A 165 -6.76 -12.84 -17.05
CA GLY A 165 -8.13 -13.21 -16.75
C GLY A 165 -9.15 -12.27 -17.42
N GLU A 166 -10.37 -12.28 -16.91
CA GLU A 166 -11.47 -11.47 -17.47
C GLU A 166 -11.40 -10.00 -17.05
N ARG A 167 -10.72 -9.71 -15.97
CA ARG A 167 -10.65 -8.37 -15.38
C ARG A 167 -9.23 -8.02 -14.96
N LEU A 168 -8.81 -6.82 -15.34
CA LEU A 168 -7.60 -6.19 -14.83
C LEU A 168 -7.99 -5.02 -13.92
N LEU A 169 -7.66 -5.13 -12.64
CA LEU A 169 -7.83 -4.06 -11.66
C LEU A 169 -6.51 -3.29 -11.55
N ILE A 170 -6.60 -1.98 -11.68
CA ILE A 170 -5.45 -1.07 -11.58
C ILE A 170 -5.74 0.02 -10.55
N PRO A 171 -4.71 0.64 -9.93
CA PRO A 171 -4.91 1.80 -9.08
C PRO A 171 -5.59 2.92 -9.87
N CYS A 172 -6.58 3.57 -9.27
CA CYS A 172 -7.13 4.83 -9.79
C CYS A 172 -6.55 5.99 -8.97
N ASN A 173 -6.20 7.06 -9.64
CA ASN A 173 -5.77 8.33 -9.04
C ASN A 173 -6.86 9.36 -9.20
#